data_2d7c169902bb1a4d6b5f4d452182cd2b
#
_entry.id   2d7c169902bb1a4d6b5f4d452182cd2b
#
_cell.length_a   1.000
_cell.length_b   1.000
_cell.length_c   1.000
_cell.angle_alpha   90.00
_cell.angle_beta   90.00
_cell.angle_gamma   90.00
#
_symmetry.space_group_name_H-M   'P 1'
#
loop_
_entity.id
_entity.type
_entity.pdbx_description
1 polymer ?
#
loop_
_entity_poly.entity_id
_entity_poly.type
_entity_poly.pdbx_seq_one_letter_code
_entity_poly.pdbx_strand_id
1 'polypeptide(L)'
;VGSEMCIRDSSLSTSDHSRLEDILDELNSWAETDHVSLSLPSLRVDNFSQSLVEKTTKVRKSGLTFAAEAGTQRLRDVINKNVTWDQIERGCRIAFAEGYTSVKLYFMMGLPTETLEDIKGIADTAQQVVDLYYSMEHPKGKGVQVTISVACFVPKPDTPFQFCAQDRRESLREKQKYLLSCVHSRKIKVNYHDSTTSFLEGVFAKGDRRLAPVILEAYKRGCYFDGWEECFKYDTW
;
A
#
# COMPACT_ATOMS: atom_id res chain seq x y z
N VAL A 1 -16.17 20.53 20.16
CA VAL A 1 -15.25 19.85 19.26
C VAL A 1 -15.03 18.47 19.87
N GLY A 2 -15.83 17.48 19.45
CA GLY A 2 -15.67 16.09 19.92
C GLY A 2 -14.36 15.52 19.36
N SER A 3 -13.48 15.05 20.23
CA SER A 3 -12.35 14.22 19.82
C SER A 3 -12.90 12.86 19.40
N GLU A 4 -12.93 12.59 18.09
CA GLU A 4 -13.27 11.26 17.59
C GLU A 4 -12.21 10.27 18.08
N MET A 5 -12.60 9.32 18.93
CA MET A 5 -11.74 8.18 19.26
C MET A 5 -11.76 7.19 18.10
N CYS A 6 -10.63 6.58 17.81
CA CYS A 6 -10.50 5.55 16.78
C CYS A 6 -9.90 4.29 17.41
N ILE A 7 -10.59 3.17 17.24
CA ILE A 7 -10.01 1.86 17.54
C ILE A 7 -9.31 1.37 16.27
N ARG A 8 -8.02 1.15 16.39
CA ARG A 8 -7.19 0.61 15.34
C ARG A 8 -6.72 -0.79 15.72
N ASP A 9 -7.07 -1.77 14.91
CA ASP A 9 -6.48 -3.10 15.01
C ASP A 9 -5.04 -3.09 14.49
N SER A 10 -4.20 -3.95 15.03
CA SER A 10 -2.81 -4.18 14.61
C SER A 10 -2.64 -5.64 14.24
N SER A 11 -2.95 -5.95 13.00
CA SER A 11 -2.86 -7.30 12.44
C SER A 11 -2.19 -7.26 11.07
N LEU A 12 -1.52 -8.35 10.68
CA LEU A 12 -0.99 -8.54 9.33
C LEU A 12 -2.10 -8.81 8.32
N SER A 13 -3.20 -9.41 8.75
CA SER A 13 -4.39 -9.65 7.94
C SER A 13 -5.60 -9.83 8.86
N THR A 14 -6.29 -8.75 9.13
CA THR A 14 -7.51 -8.76 9.96
C THR A 14 -8.61 -9.61 9.33
N SER A 15 -8.72 -9.59 8.01
CA SER A 15 -9.74 -10.33 7.27
C SER A 15 -9.61 -11.86 7.34
N ASP A 16 -8.48 -12.39 7.80
CA ASP A 16 -8.27 -13.84 7.94
C ASP A 16 -8.72 -14.39 9.32
N HIS A 17 -9.17 -13.51 10.22
CA HIS A 17 -9.64 -13.95 11.53
C HIS A 17 -10.99 -14.65 11.41
N SER A 18 -11.07 -15.92 11.89
CA SER A 18 -12.25 -16.78 11.73
C SER A 18 -13.55 -16.26 12.38
N ARG A 19 -13.44 -15.35 13.34
CA ARG A 19 -14.57 -14.73 14.03
C ARG A 19 -14.62 -13.21 13.82
N LEU A 20 -14.17 -12.74 12.67
CA LEU A 20 -14.12 -11.30 12.41
C LEU A 20 -15.51 -10.64 12.49
N GLU A 21 -16.53 -11.30 11.93
CA GLU A 21 -17.91 -10.79 11.92
C GLU A 21 -18.44 -10.59 13.34
N ASP A 22 -18.22 -11.56 14.25
CA ASP A 22 -18.64 -11.47 15.65
C ASP A 22 -17.92 -10.33 16.40
N ILE A 23 -16.61 -10.19 16.14
CA ILE A 23 -15.81 -9.11 16.73
C ILE A 23 -16.32 -7.74 16.26
N LEU A 24 -16.62 -7.60 14.97
CA LEU A 24 -17.16 -6.33 14.44
C LEU A 24 -18.53 -6.00 14.99
N ASP A 25 -19.41 -7.00 15.18
CA ASP A 25 -20.72 -6.78 15.77
C ASP A 25 -20.61 -6.31 17.22
N GLU A 26 -19.73 -6.92 18.01
CA GLU A 26 -19.46 -6.50 19.38
C GLU A 26 -18.86 -5.08 19.43
N LEU A 27 -17.85 -4.79 18.61
CA LEU A 27 -17.25 -3.46 18.53
C LEU A 27 -18.26 -2.39 18.09
N ASN A 28 -19.14 -2.70 17.14
CA ASN A 28 -20.16 -1.77 16.67
C ASN A 28 -21.26 -1.51 17.72
N SER A 29 -21.52 -2.45 18.64
CA SER A 29 -22.56 -2.29 19.66
C SER A 29 -22.36 -1.06 20.52
N TRP A 30 -21.12 -0.65 20.74
CA TRP A 30 -20.75 0.55 21.51
C TRP A 30 -20.07 1.66 20.68
N ALA A 31 -19.49 1.32 19.54
CA ALA A 31 -18.83 2.30 18.66
C ALA A 31 -19.82 3.38 18.15
N GLU A 32 -21.04 3.00 17.83
CA GLU A 32 -22.10 3.93 17.39
C GLU A 32 -22.52 4.87 18.51
N THR A 33 -22.67 4.35 19.74
CA THR A 33 -23.09 5.14 20.89
C THR A 33 -22.02 6.13 21.32
N ASP A 34 -20.76 5.71 21.32
CA ASP A 34 -19.62 6.51 21.79
C ASP A 34 -18.94 7.31 20.64
N HIS A 35 -19.48 7.23 19.40
CA HIS A 35 -18.91 7.84 18.20
C HIS A 35 -17.46 7.47 17.94
N VAL A 36 -17.11 6.19 18.17
CA VAL A 36 -15.77 5.64 17.96
C VAL A 36 -15.69 5.02 16.58
N SER A 37 -14.79 5.50 15.74
CA SER A 37 -14.58 4.91 14.42
C SER A 37 -13.73 3.63 14.48
N LEU A 38 -14.09 2.63 13.69
CA LEU A 38 -13.31 1.40 13.53
C LEU A 38 -12.35 1.54 12.35
N SER A 39 -11.07 1.25 12.55
CA SER A 39 -10.05 1.22 11.51
C SER A 39 -9.43 -0.16 11.43
N LEU A 40 -9.71 -0.87 10.35
CA LEU A 40 -9.14 -2.20 10.08
C LEU A 40 -7.98 -2.05 9.09
N PRO A 41 -6.73 -2.27 9.52
CA PRO A 41 -5.60 -2.29 8.62
C PRO A 41 -5.58 -3.58 7.78
N SER A 42 -4.92 -3.52 6.63
CA SER A 42 -4.55 -4.70 5.85
C SER A 42 -5.71 -5.62 5.48
N LEU A 43 -6.79 -5.04 4.96
CA LEU A 43 -7.88 -5.82 4.38
C LEU A 43 -7.40 -6.46 3.07
N ARG A 44 -7.50 -7.80 2.99
CA ARG A 44 -7.23 -8.52 1.75
C ARG A 44 -8.38 -8.31 0.78
N VAL A 45 -8.05 -8.09 -0.48
CA VAL A 45 -9.06 -7.84 -1.52
C VAL A 45 -9.94 -9.05 -1.81
N ASP A 46 -9.40 -10.26 -1.65
CA ASP A 46 -10.11 -11.53 -1.83
C ASP A 46 -11.18 -11.80 -0.75
N ASN A 47 -10.96 -11.29 0.48
CA ASN A 47 -11.87 -11.41 1.62
C ASN A 47 -12.71 -10.13 1.83
N PHE A 48 -12.70 -9.21 0.88
CA PHE A 48 -13.44 -7.96 0.97
C PHE A 48 -14.91 -8.18 0.61
N SER A 49 -15.80 -8.10 1.61
CA SER A 49 -17.24 -8.32 1.46
C SER A 49 -18.02 -7.04 1.73
N GLN A 50 -19.25 -6.99 1.19
CA GLN A 50 -20.17 -5.87 1.45
C GLN A 50 -20.51 -5.77 2.94
N SER A 51 -20.76 -6.89 3.63
CA SER A 51 -21.03 -6.95 5.07
C SER A 51 -19.88 -6.32 5.87
N LEU A 52 -18.62 -6.62 5.51
CA LEU A 52 -17.44 -6.04 6.17
C LEU A 52 -17.39 -4.52 6.00
N VAL A 53 -17.68 -4.03 4.80
CA VAL A 53 -17.68 -2.59 4.51
C VAL A 53 -18.78 -1.88 5.30
N GLU A 54 -19.99 -2.40 5.28
CA GLU A 54 -21.13 -1.84 6.02
C GLU A 54 -20.80 -1.74 7.52
N LYS A 55 -20.23 -2.79 8.11
CA LYS A 55 -19.86 -2.83 9.53
C LYS A 55 -18.74 -1.83 9.89
N THR A 56 -17.80 -1.59 9.00
CA THR A 56 -16.66 -0.69 9.28
C THR A 56 -16.93 0.77 8.96
N THR A 57 -18.00 1.08 8.25
CA THR A 57 -18.31 2.45 7.78
C THR A 57 -19.38 3.17 8.58
N LYS A 58 -19.95 2.53 9.60
CA LYS A 58 -21.06 3.06 10.39
C LYS A 58 -20.80 4.44 11.00
N VAL A 59 -19.61 4.66 11.56
CA VAL A 59 -19.25 5.93 12.19
C VAL A 59 -18.50 6.84 11.21
N ARG A 60 -17.47 6.31 10.53
CA ARG A 60 -16.68 7.08 9.56
C ARG A 60 -16.09 6.17 8.50
N LYS A 61 -16.13 6.62 7.22
CA LYS A 61 -15.44 5.95 6.12
C LYS A 61 -13.94 6.18 6.24
N SER A 62 -13.18 5.13 6.51
CA SER A 62 -11.71 5.13 6.42
C SER A 62 -11.26 5.01 4.97
N GLY A 63 -10.00 5.40 4.67
CA GLY A 63 -9.44 5.19 3.34
C GLY A 63 -9.31 3.69 3.03
N LEU A 64 -9.72 3.29 1.83
CA LEU A 64 -9.61 1.92 1.36
C LEU A 64 -8.25 1.68 0.73
N THR A 65 -7.61 0.59 1.11
CA THR A 65 -6.27 0.23 0.62
C THR A 65 -6.24 -1.23 0.16
N PHE A 66 -5.76 -1.45 -1.07
CA PHE A 66 -5.53 -2.78 -1.63
C PHE A 66 -4.06 -2.98 -1.98
N ALA A 67 -3.52 -4.14 -1.62
CA ALA A 67 -2.15 -4.53 -1.92
C ALA A 67 -2.13 -5.43 -3.16
N ALA A 68 -2.05 -4.83 -4.35
CA ALA A 68 -1.88 -5.56 -5.61
C ALA A 68 -0.45 -6.09 -5.77
N GLU A 69 0.53 -5.43 -5.17
CA GLU A 69 1.97 -5.70 -5.12
C GLU A 69 2.70 -5.59 -6.46
N ALA A 70 2.10 -5.99 -7.57
CA ALA A 70 2.70 -5.89 -8.90
C ALA A 70 1.67 -5.45 -9.95
N GLY A 71 2.14 -4.79 -11.02
CA GLY A 71 1.29 -4.21 -12.05
C GLY A 71 0.64 -5.23 -12.99
N THR A 72 1.31 -6.37 -13.24
CA THR A 72 0.80 -7.42 -14.13
C THR A 72 0.49 -8.71 -13.39
N GLN A 73 -0.41 -9.52 -13.96
CA GLN A 73 -0.70 -10.85 -13.40
C GLN A 73 0.55 -11.72 -13.41
N ARG A 74 1.32 -11.70 -14.51
CA ARG A 74 2.58 -12.43 -14.61
C ARG A 74 3.50 -12.17 -13.39
N LEU A 75 3.69 -10.91 -13.04
CA LEU A 75 4.59 -10.57 -11.94
C LEU A 75 3.98 -10.86 -10.57
N ARG A 76 2.65 -10.75 -10.43
CA ARG A 76 1.93 -11.23 -9.23
C ARG A 76 2.13 -12.73 -9.02
N ASP A 77 2.08 -13.50 -10.09
CA ASP A 77 2.30 -14.95 -10.03
C ASP A 77 3.76 -15.29 -9.64
N VAL A 78 4.74 -14.55 -10.17
CA VAL A 78 6.17 -14.70 -9.79
C VAL A 78 6.40 -14.51 -8.30
N ILE A 79 5.74 -13.54 -7.69
CA ILE A 79 5.87 -13.28 -6.24
C ILE A 79 4.88 -14.07 -5.39
N ASN A 80 4.15 -15.01 -6.00
CA ASN A 80 3.10 -15.81 -5.36
C ASN A 80 2.01 -14.96 -4.67
N LYS A 81 1.68 -13.80 -5.28
CA LYS A 81 0.58 -12.95 -4.83
C LYS A 81 -0.68 -13.39 -5.55
N ASN A 82 -1.46 -14.23 -4.88
CA ASN A 82 -2.71 -14.79 -5.41
C ASN A 82 -3.84 -13.74 -5.44
N VAL A 83 -3.62 -12.64 -6.15
CA VAL A 83 -4.60 -11.57 -6.37
C VAL A 83 -4.77 -11.35 -7.86
N THR A 84 -6.01 -11.47 -8.35
CA THR A 84 -6.36 -11.22 -9.74
C THR A 84 -6.97 -9.83 -9.93
N TRP A 85 -7.03 -9.37 -11.19
CA TRP A 85 -7.75 -8.15 -11.50
C TRP A 85 -9.23 -8.23 -11.09
N ASP A 86 -9.90 -9.37 -11.35
CA ASP A 86 -11.32 -9.53 -11.02
C ASP A 86 -11.60 -9.37 -9.52
N GLN A 87 -10.66 -9.76 -8.67
CA GLN A 87 -10.78 -9.56 -7.22
C GLN A 87 -10.62 -8.09 -6.85
N ILE A 88 -9.66 -7.37 -7.46
CA ILE A 88 -9.47 -5.94 -7.26
C ILE A 88 -10.70 -5.18 -7.76
N GLU A 89 -11.18 -5.49 -8.96
CA GLU A 89 -12.38 -4.90 -9.55
C GLU A 89 -13.59 -5.10 -8.65
N ARG A 90 -13.85 -6.33 -8.20
CA ARG A 90 -14.96 -6.63 -7.30
C ARG A 90 -14.87 -5.84 -6.00
N GLY A 91 -13.69 -5.78 -5.37
CA GLY A 91 -13.48 -5.00 -4.16
C GLY A 91 -13.74 -3.50 -4.37
N CYS A 92 -13.26 -2.95 -5.50
CA CYS A 92 -13.52 -1.56 -5.87
C CYS A 92 -15.02 -1.31 -6.15
N ARG A 93 -15.73 -2.24 -6.83
CA ARG A 93 -17.16 -2.12 -7.06
C ARG A 93 -17.97 -2.05 -5.77
N ILE A 94 -17.70 -2.93 -4.82
CA ILE A 94 -18.33 -2.91 -3.49
C ILE A 94 -18.07 -1.56 -2.81
N ALA A 95 -16.83 -1.12 -2.79
CA ALA A 95 -16.46 0.15 -2.16
C ALA A 95 -17.16 1.36 -2.80
N PHE A 96 -17.18 1.43 -4.12
CA PHE A 96 -17.81 2.53 -4.85
C PHE A 96 -19.34 2.53 -4.68
N ALA A 97 -19.98 1.37 -4.66
CA ALA A 97 -21.39 1.24 -4.35
C ALA A 97 -21.73 1.78 -2.94
N GLU A 98 -20.84 1.56 -1.98
CA GLU A 98 -20.93 2.12 -0.61
C GLU A 98 -20.50 3.59 -0.53
N GLY A 99 -20.21 4.23 -1.68
CA GLY A 99 -19.92 5.66 -1.78
C GLY A 99 -18.49 6.05 -1.39
N TYR A 100 -17.54 5.12 -1.43
CA TYR A 100 -16.12 5.49 -1.38
C TYR A 100 -15.73 6.22 -2.66
N THR A 101 -14.86 7.21 -2.52
CA THR A 101 -14.33 8.00 -3.64
C THR A 101 -12.80 8.05 -3.64
N SER A 102 -12.16 7.29 -2.74
CA SER A 102 -10.71 7.21 -2.65
C SER A 102 -10.27 5.78 -2.44
N VAL A 103 -9.34 5.33 -3.29
CA VAL A 103 -8.71 4.01 -3.21
C VAL A 103 -7.22 4.18 -3.26
N LYS A 104 -6.50 3.46 -2.40
CA LYS A 104 -5.03 3.40 -2.39
C LYS A 104 -4.60 2.00 -2.82
N LEU A 105 -3.72 1.93 -3.81
CA LEU A 105 -3.14 0.69 -4.32
C LEU A 105 -1.66 0.63 -3.95
N TYR A 106 -1.26 -0.43 -3.28
CA TYR A 106 0.15 -0.70 -2.97
C TYR A 106 0.78 -1.56 -4.04
N PHE A 107 2.00 -1.17 -4.43
CA PHE A 107 2.85 -1.89 -5.36
C PHE A 107 4.29 -1.93 -4.87
N MET A 108 5.06 -2.86 -5.41
CA MET A 108 6.52 -2.89 -5.30
C MET A 108 7.15 -2.67 -6.68
N MET A 109 8.35 -2.08 -6.68
CA MET A 109 9.18 -1.82 -7.86
C MET A 109 10.57 -2.42 -7.62
N GLY A 110 11.19 -2.97 -8.65
CA GLY A 110 12.48 -3.66 -8.53
C GLY A 110 12.34 -5.13 -8.15
N LEU A 111 11.17 -5.72 -8.37
CA LEU A 111 10.93 -7.15 -8.13
C LEU A 111 11.79 -8.03 -9.09
N PRO A 112 12.18 -9.23 -8.66
CA PRO A 112 12.84 -10.18 -9.54
C PRO A 112 12.03 -10.43 -10.82
N THR A 113 12.71 -10.42 -11.96
CA THR A 113 12.13 -10.57 -13.32
C THR A 113 11.23 -9.43 -13.81
N GLU A 114 11.15 -8.32 -13.08
CA GLU A 114 10.35 -7.16 -13.46
C GLU A 114 10.80 -6.55 -14.80
N THR A 115 9.84 -6.18 -15.63
CA THR A 115 10.04 -5.50 -16.90
C THR A 115 9.36 -4.14 -16.93
N LEU A 116 9.62 -3.33 -17.95
CA LEU A 116 8.93 -2.04 -18.12
C LEU A 116 7.41 -2.22 -18.36
N GLU A 117 7.01 -3.35 -18.93
CA GLU A 117 5.59 -3.68 -19.08
C GLU A 117 4.91 -3.86 -17.72
N ASP A 118 5.60 -4.47 -16.74
CA ASP A 118 5.09 -4.61 -15.38
C ASP A 118 4.97 -3.26 -14.67
N ILE A 119 5.91 -2.34 -14.92
CA ILE A 119 5.84 -0.98 -14.40
C ILE A 119 4.67 -0.22 -15.02
N LYS A 120 4.49 -0.32 -16.35
CA LYS A 120 3.31 0.26 -17.04
C LYS A 120 2.02 -0.32 -16.49
N GLY A 121 1.97 -1.62 -16.20
CA GLY A 121 0.83 -2.32 -15.60
C GLY A 121 0.36 -1.71 -14.27
N ILE A 122 1.25 -1.05 -13.52
CA ILE A 122 0.87 -0.31 -12.31
C ILE A 122 -0.04 0.87 -12.67
N ALA A 123 0.34 1.67 -13.68
CA ALA A 123 -0.46 2.78 -14.16
C ALA A 123 -1.77 2.31 -14.79
N ASP A 124 -1.72 1.24 -15.59
CA ASP A 124 -2.89 0.65 -16.24
C ASP A 124 -3.90 0.14 -15.20
N THR A 125 -3.45 -0.54 -14.15
CA THR A 125 -4.30 -0.99 -13.04
C THR A 125 -5.02 0.18 -12.35
N ALA A 126 -4.30 1.26 -12.08
CA ALA A 126 -4.89 2.44 -11.46
C ALA A 126 -5.89 3.14 -12.41
N GLN A 127 -5.61 3.18 -13.72
CA GLN A 127 -6.52 3.74 -14.71
C GLN A 127 -7.80 2.89 -14.81
N GLN A 128 -7.68 1.55 -14.81
CA GLN A 128 -8.85 0.66 -14.80
C GLN A 128 -9.75 0.90 -13.58
N VAL A 129 -9.19 1.19 -12.41
CA VAL A 129 -9.97 1.55 -11.21
C VAL A 129 -10.68 2.90 -11.39
N VAL A 130 -10.04 3.88 -12.03
CA VAL A 130 -10.69 5.16 -12.36
C VAL A 130 -11.84 4.95 -13.33
N ASP A 131 -11.61 4.18 -14.41
CA ASP A 131 -12.61 3.90 -15.45
C ASP A 131 -13.80 3.11 -14.87
N LEU A 132 -13.52 2.16 -13.98
CA LEU A 132 -14.53 1.42 -13.25
C LEU A 132 -15.47 2.34 -12.47
N TYR A 133 -14.92 3.31 -11.71
CA TYR A 133 -15.75 4.28 -10.97
C TYR A 133 -16.71 5.04 -11.89
N TYR A 134 -16.22 5.53 -13.03
CA TYR A 134 -17.03 6.29 -13.97
C TYR A 134 -17.99 5.42 -14.80
N SER A 135 -17.79 4.10 -14.84
CA SER A 135 -18.74 3.15 -15.45
C SER A 135 -19.93 2.81 -14.54
N MET A 136 -19.84 3.12 -13.24
CA MET A 136 -20.87 2.86 -12.24
C MET A 136 -21.70 4.12 -11.98
N GLU A 137 -22.88 3.94 -11.38
CA GLU A 137 -23.62 5.05 -10.79
C GLU A 137 -22.79 5.66 -9.65
N HIS A 138 -22.57 6.95 -9.68
CA HIS A 138 -21.82 7.67 -8.66
C HIS A 138 -22.45 9.05 -8.36
N PRO A 139 -22.25 9.61 -7.17
CA PRO A 139 -22.79 10.89 -6.79
C PRO A 139 -22.33 12.01 -7.72
N LYS A 140 -23.28 12.83 -8.23
CA LYS A 140 -22.95 13.98 -9.07
C LYS A 140 -22.02 14.95 -8.34
N GLY A 141 -21.01 15.43 -9.04
CA GLY A 141 -20.02 16.37 -8.51
C GLY A 141 -18.91 15.78 -7.66
N LYS A 142 -18.94 14.48 -7.36
CA LYS A 142 -17.84 13.78 -6.69
C LYS A 142 -17.04 12.97 -7.70
N GLY A 143 -15.72 13.18 -7.73
CA GLY A 143 -14.79 12.39 -8.53
C GLY A 143 -14.06 11.36 -7.68
N VAL A 144 -13.48 10.34 -8.33
CA VAL A 144 -12.61 9.37 -7.67
C VAL A 144 -11.19 9.90 -7.55
N GLN A 145 -10.49 9.51 -6.49
CA GLN A 145 -9.05 9.67 -6.34
C GLN A 145 -8.42 8.30 -6.14
N VAL A 146 -7.57 7.89 -7.05
CA VAL A 146 -6.75 6.68 -6.92
C VAL A 146 -5.33 7.07 -6.55
N THR A 147 -4.79 6.49 -5.48
CA THR A 147 -3.41 6.73 -5.07
C THR A 147 -2.60 5.45 -5.29
N ILE A 148 -1.62 5.51 -6.17
CA ILE A 148 -0.57 4.50 -6.31
C ILE A 148 0.48 4.78 -5.23
N SER A 149 0.84 3.77 -4.44
CA SER A 149 1.94 3.85 -3.47
C SER A 149 2.92 2.73 -3.78
N VAL A 150 4.13 3.09 -4.20
CA VAL A 150 5.15 2.16 -4.66
C VAL A 150 6.30 2.10 -3.66
N ALA A 151 6.55 0.91 -3.11
CA ALA A 151 7.76 0.63 -2.35
C ALA A 151 8.85 0.05 -3.26
N CYS A 152 10.11 0.35 -2.98
CA CYS A 152 11.21 -0.35 -3.63
C CYS A 152 11.36 -1.73 -3.00
N PHE A 153 11.52 -2.76 -3.83
CA PHE A 153 11.78 -4.11 -3.35
C PHE A 153 13.12 -4.18 -2.62
N VAL A 154 13.09 -4.73 -1.42
CA VAL A 154 14.28 -5.02 -0.61
C VAL A 154 14.26 -6.51 -0.26
N PRO A 155 15.23 -7.29 -0.73
CA PRO A 155 15.30 -8.71 -0.40
C PRO A 155 15.59 -8.89 1.09
N LYS A 156 14.66 -9.50 1.80
CA LYS A 156 14.77 -9.75 3.24
C LYS A 156 15.35 -11.15 3.50
N PRO A 157 16.15 -11.34 4.56
CA PRO A 157 16.57 -12.66 4.99
C PRO A 157 15.37 -13.54 5.36
N ASP A 158 15.53 -14.84 5.28
CA ASP A 158 14.53 -15.85 5.58
C ASP A 158 13.25 -15.76 4.72
N THR A 159 13.36 -15.14 3.53
CA THR A 159 12.30 -15.09 2.53
C THR A 159 12.72 -15.78 1.23
N PRO A 160 11.77 -16.21 0.37
CA PRO A 160 12.10 -16.86 -0.90
C PRO A 160 13.08 -16.05 -1.79
N PHE A 161 13.02 -14.72 -1.72
CA PHE A 161 13.86 -13.84 -2.53
C PHE A 161 15.12 -13.35 -1.80
N GLN A 162 15.50 -13.94 -0.68
CA GLN A 162 16.67 -13.50 0.10
C GLN A 162 17.99 -13.47 -0.68
N PHE A 163 18.13 -14.32 -1.70
CA PHE A 163 19.32 -14.39 -2.55
C PHE A 163 19.21 -13.54 -3.82
N CYS A 164 18.10 -12.89 -4.07
CA CYS A 164 17.95 -11.98 -5.19
C CYS A 164 18.75 -10.70 -4.93
N ALA A 165 19.21 -10.08 -6.01
CA ALA A 165 19.78 -8.74 -5.96
C ALA A 165 18.67 -7.70 -5.75
N GLN A 166 18.97 -6.67 -4.97
CA GLN A 166 18.19 -5.44 -4.99
C GLN A 166 18.57 -4.65 -6.26
N ASP A 167 17.58 -4.01 -6.88
CA ASP A 167 17.83 -3.14 -8.02
C ASP A 167 18.75 -1.96 -7.64
N ARG A 168 19.57 -1.53 -8.59
CA ARG A 168 20.42 -0.36 -8.41
C ARG A 168 19.56 0.90 -8.32
N ARG A 169 20.03 1.89 -7.58
CA ARG A 169 19.32 3.16 -7.39
C ARG A 169 19.01 3.87 -8.70
N GLU A 170 19.94 3.83 -9.64
CA GLU A 170 19.78 4.41 -10.98
C GLU A 170 18.64 3.74 -11.73
N SER A 171 18.59 2.39 -11.73
CA SER A 171 17.52 1.61 -12.32
C SER A 171 16.16 1.93 -11.68
N LEU A 172 16.09 1.99 -10.36
CA LEU A 172 14.85 2.37 -9.64
C LEU A 172 14.38 3.76 -10.04
N ARG A 173 15.28 4.75 -10.14
CA ARG A 173 14.94 6.11 -10.59
C ARG A 173 14.44 6.17 -12.02
N GLU A 174 15.02 5.38 -12.92
CA GLU A 174 14.56 5.27 -14.30
C GLU A 174 13.15 4.66 -14.36
N LYS A 175 12.91 3.59 -13.61
CA LYS A 175 11.58 2.96 -13.48
C LYS A 175 10.55 3.90 -12.88
N GLN A 176 10.90 4.67 -11.85
CA GLN A 176 10.04 5.69 -11.26
C GLN A 176 9.65 6.77 -12.27
N LYS A 177 10.64 7.29 -13.03
CA LYS A 177 10.38 8.26 -14.11
C LYS A 177 9.47 7.66 -15.19
N TYR A 178 9.71 6.41 -15.56
CA TYR A 178 8.89 5.70 -16.55
C TYR A 178 7.45 5.52 -16.04
N LEU A 179 7.25 5.11 -14.79
CA LEU A 179 5.92 5.03 -14.19
C LEU A 179 5.19 6.37 -14.25
N LEU A 180 5.86 7.46 -13.88
CA LEU A 180 5.27 8.80 -13.93
C LEU A 180 4.87 9.19 -15.36
N SER A 181 5.66 8.79 -16.37
CA SER A 181 5.33 9.05 -17.78
C SER A 181 4.13 8.24 -18.28
N CYS A 182 3.79 7.12 -17.65
CA CYS A 182 2.62 6.30 -17.98
C CYS A 182 1.32 6.80 -17.34
N VAL A 183 1.39 7.69 -16.34
CA VAL A 183 0.21 8.17 -15.63
C VAL A 183 -0.25 9.50 -16.23
N HIS A 184 -1.40 9.48 -16.91
CA HIS A 184 -1.94 10.67 -17.60
C HIS A 184 -3.16 11.29 -16.89
N SER A 185 -3.84 10.52 -16.04
CA SER A 185 -5.06 10.96 -15.37
C SER A 185 -4.77 11.83 -14.13
N ARG A 186 -5.39 13.01 -14.05
CA ARG A 186 -5.35 13.85 -12.83
C ARG A 186 -6.05 13.21 -11.64
N LYS A 187 -6.75 12.09 -11.84
CA LYS A 187 -7.42 11.30 -10.79
C LYS A 187 -6.47 10.30 -10.13
N ILE A 188 -5.26 10.15 -10.67
CA ILE A 188 -4.24 9.24 -10.15
C ILE A 188 -3.11 10.05 -9.53
N LYS A 189 -2.85 9.79 -8.26
CA LYS A 189 -1.69 10.32 -7.52
C LYS A 189 -0.67 9.20 -7.37
N VAL A 190 0.60 9.49 -7.62
CA VAL A 190 1.71 8.54 -7.43
C VAL A 190 2.57 8.99 -6.27
N ASN A 191 2.75 8.09 -5.30
CA ASN A 191 3.73 8.22 -4.24
C ASN A 191 4.70 7.04 -4.36
N TYR A 192 5.99 7.27 -4.18
CA TYR A 192 6.99 6.21 -4.20
C TYR A 192 8.04 6.46 -3.12
N HIS A 193 8.66 5.38 -2.66
CA HIS A 193 9.76 5.48 -1.71
C HIS A 193 11.04 5.95 -2.41
N ASP A 194 11.83 6.74 -1.72
CA ASP A 194 13.14 7.17 -2.21
C ASP A 194 14.08 5.95 -2.38
N SER A 195 14.78 5.92 -3.52
CA SER A 195 15.68 4.81 -3.87
C SER A 195 16.91 4.75 -2.97
N THR A 196 17.30 5.87 -2.37
CA THR A 196 18.47 5.99 -1.51
C THR A 196 18.18 5.44 -0.11
N THR A 197 17.01 5.80 0.44
CA THR A 197 16.50 5.21 1.70
C THR A 197 16.33 3.70 1.56
N SER A 198 15.78 3.25 0.42
CA SER A 198 15.58 1.82 0.15
C SER A 198 16.89 1.06 -0.01
N PHE A 199 17.94 1.71 -0.52
CA PHE A 199 19.28 1.13 -0.58
C PHE A 199 19.85 0.91 0.84
N LEU A 200 19.76 1.91 1.70
CA LEU A 200 20.19 1.81 3.09
C LEU A 200 19.40 0.72 3.84
N GLU A 201 18.08 0.64 3.61
CA GLU A 201 17.24 -0.44 4.14
C GLU A 201 17.77 -1.82 3.73
N GLY A 202 18.22 -1.97 2.48
CA GLY A 202 18.82 -3.21 1.96
C GLY A 202 20.10 -3.59 2.70
N VAL A 203 20.95 -2.61 3.02
CA VAL A 203 22.15 -2.81 3.83
C VAL A 203 21.78 -3.34 5.22
N PHE A 204 20.81 -2.72 5.88
CA PHE A 204 20.37 -3.16 7.22
C PHE A 204 19.66 -4.50 7.17
N ALA A 205 18.82 -4.75 6.17
CA ALA A 205 18.07 -6.00 6.04
C ALA A 205 18.98 -7.22 5.84
N LYS A 206 20.12 -7.04 5.14
CA LYS A 206 21.10 -8.09 4.87
C LYS A 206 22.28 -8.09 5.84
N GLY A 207 22.38 -7.10 6.69
CA GLY A 207 23.39 -6.98 7.71
C GLY A 207 23.06 -7.75 8.98
N ASP A 208 23.93 -7.62 9.95
CA ASP A 208 23.75 -8.20 11.27
C ASP A 208 24.17 -7.21 12.37
N ARG A 209 24.29 -7.69 13.61
CA ARG A 209 24.69 -6.87 14.77
C ARG A 209 25.99 -6.10 14.59
N ARG A 210 26.84 -6.42 13.61
CA ARG A 210 28.08 -5.66 13.26
C ARG A 210 27.77 -4.29 12.70
N LEU A 211 26.54 -4.02 12.30
CA LEU A 211 26.09 -2.68 11.90
C LEU A 211 25.81 -1.75 13.10
N ALA A 212 25.73 -2.25 14.32
CA ALA A 212 25.47 -1.40 15.49
C ALA A 212 26.49 -0.26 15.66
N PRO A 213 27.82 -0.46 15.49
CA PRO A 213 28.79 0.65 15.50
C PRO A 213 28.56 1.67 14.38
N VAL A 214 28.11 1.23 13.19
CA VAL A 214 27.80 2.11 12.06
C VAL A 214 26.63 3.04 12.41
N ILE A 215 25.55 2.46 12.98
CA ILE A 215 24.39 3.24 13.43
C ILE A 215 24.79 4.26 14.50
N LEU A 216 25.62 3.83 15.48
CA LEU A 216 26.08 4.72 16.54
C LEU A 216 26.93 5.86 15.99
N GLU A 217 27.80 5.59 15.01
CA GLU A 217 28.64 6.61 14.39
C GLU A 217 27.81 7.58 13.55
N ALA A 218 26.86 7.09 12.75
CA ALA A 218 25.92 7.92 12.01
C ALA A 218 25.12 8.84 12.95
N TYR A 219 24.62 8.29 14.07
CA TYR A 219 23.95 9.06 15.09
C TYR A 219 24.84 10.19 15.65
N LYS A 220 26.10 9.89 16.02
CA LYS A 220 27.07 10.90 16.49
C LYS A 220 27.34 12.00 15.47
N ARG A 221 27.26 11.67 14.17
CA ARG A 221 27.40 12.62 13.06
C ARG A 221 26.10 13.37 12.72
N GLY A 222 25.06 13.17 13.52
CA GLY A 222 23.80 13.91 13.41
C GLY A 222 22.84 13.34 12.39
N CYS A 223 22.88 12.03 12.10
CA CYS A 223 21.83 11.34 11.34
C CYS A 223 20.69 11.03 12.28
N TYR A 224 19.66 11.88 12.26
CA TYR A 224 18.42 11.74 13.03
C TYR A 224 17.24 11.86 12.09
N PHE A 225 16.17 11.13 12.39
CA PHE A 225 14.93 11.20 11.63
C PHE A 225 15.07 10.86 10.15
N ASP A 226 15.92 9.88 9.83
CA ASP A 226 16.23 9.48 8.44
C ASP A 226 15.02 8.95 7.64
N GLY A 227 13.86 8.75 8.28
CA GLY A 227 12.59 8.50 7.61
C GLY A 227 11.96 9.74 6.96
N TRP A 228 12.51 10.93 7.19
CA TRP A 228 12.06 12.19 6.60
C TRP A 228 13.08 12.65 5.57
N GLU A 229 12.64 12.89 4.35
CA GLU A 229 13.49 13.21 3.21
C GLU A 229 14.41 14.41 3.52
N GLU A 230 13.89 15.45 4.16
CA GLU A 230 14.61 16.64 4.56
C GLU A 230 15.67 16.42 5.65
N CYS A 231 15.56 15.34 6.42
CA CYS A 231 16.49 14.97 7.50
C CYS A 231 17.54 13.94 7.06
N PHE A 232 17.30 13.26 5.93
CA PHE A 232 18.10 12.12 5.49
C PHE A 232 19.47 12.54 4.94
N LYS A 233 20.53 12.15 5.63
CA LYS A 233 21.93 12.51 5.30
C LYS A 233 22.66 11.32 4.69
N TYR A 234 22.29 10.97 3.45
CA TYR A 234 22.83 9.77 2.79
C TYR A 234 24.36 9.76 2.73
N ASP A 235 25.00 10.90 2.41
CA ASP A 235 26.48 10.99 2.28
C ASP A 235 27.23 10.79 3.61
N THR A 236 26.50 10.84 4.72
CA THR A 236 27.09 10.57 6.04
C THR A 236 27.02 9.08 6.40
N TRP A 237 26.01 8.38 5.87
CA TRP A 237 25.87 6.93 6.00
C TRP A 237 26.88 6.17 5.15
#